data_88a821dc2c45460a4343a8b3af4859da
#
_entry.id   88a821dc2c45460a4343a8b3af4859da
#
_cell.length_a   1.000
_cell.length_b   1.000
_cell.length_c   1.000
_cell.angle_alpha   90.00
_cell.angle_beta   90.00
_cell.angle_gamma   90.00
#
_symmetry.space_group_name_H-M   'P 1'
#
loop_
_entity.id
_entity.type
_entity.pdbx_description
1 polymer ?
#
loop_
_entity_poly.entity_id
_entity_poly.type
_entity_poly.pdbx_seq_one_letter_code
_entity_poly.pdbx_strand_id
1 'polypeptide(L)'
;MEQSHKTATSQRPEAMKELTRAINDHLAAEFQASHTYLAMSIWLREKDLAGFSTYMLDKSNEERTHASRMIAYLVDSDEQVELPTVEAPERQWPSVQGLFDAVYELEKGVTASINRLYGIAEQQGERSATAMLDWFVAEQLQEEAEARFVCKRLRLAGDNSAALLLLDQQFLEGTALSHVKGGLSGTGSANQA
;
A
#
# COMPACT_ATOMS: atom_id res chain seq x y z
N MET A 1 31.80 -48.11 -0.36
CA MET A 1 31.05 -47.50 0.79
C MET A 1 30.54 -46.17 0.33
N GLU A 2 29.33 -46.18 -0.19
CA GLU A 2 28.64 -45.04 -0.75
C GLU A 2 27.74 -44.46 0.34
N GLN A 3 28.13 -43.32 0.91
CA GLN A 3 27.30 -42.62 1.90
C GLN A 3 26.25 -41.80 1.18
N SER A 4 25.03 -42.33 1.17
CA SER A 4 23.83 -41.67 0.72
C SER A 4 23.54 -40.49 1.65
N HIS A 5 23.79 -39.24 1.21
CA HIS A 5 23.31 -38.02 1.85
C HIS A 5 21.79 -37.95 1.61
N LYS A 6 21.03 -38.44 2.57
CA LYS A 6 19.60 -38.10 2.69
C LYS A 6 19.50 -36.63 3.11
N THR A 7 19.20 -35.76 2.17
CA THR A 7 18.70 -34.43 2.43
C THR A 7 17.40 -34.56 3.21
N ALA A 8 17.46 -34.22 4.51
CA ALA A 8 16.27 -34.06 5.34
C ALA A 8 15.50 -32.85 4.83
N THR A 9 14.49 -33.08 4.01
CA THR A 9 13.49 -32.10 3.69
C THR A 9 12.73 -31.84 4.99
N SER A 10 13.03 -30.72 5.67
CA SER A 10 12.30 -30.24 6.84
C SER A 10 10.84 -30.06 6.42
N GLN A 11 9.95 -30.94 6.88
CA GLN A 11 8.51 -30.71 6.76
C GLN A 11 8.16 -29.58 7.73
N ARG A 12 8.12 -28.36 7.22
CA ARG A 12 7.60 -27.22 8.00
C ARG A 12 6.15 -27.46 8.37
N PRO A 13 5.71 -26.98 9.55
CA PRO A 13 4.32 -27.10 9.98
C PRO A 13 3.35 -26.53 8.93
N GLU A 14 2.20 -27.16 8.73
CA GLU A 14 1.18 -26.73 7.77
C GLU A 14 0.71 -25.28 7.99
N ALA A 15 0.71 -24.84 9.25
CA ALA A 15 0.43 -23.47 9.66
C ALA A 15 1.38 -22.45 9.00
N MET A 16 2.69 -22.72 8.96
CA MET A 16 3.68 -21.85 8.34
C MET A 16 3.44 -21.69 6.84
N LYS A 17 2.97 -22.75 6.18
CA LYS A 17 2.58 -22.71 4.75
C LYS A 17 1.34 -21.85 4.50
N GLU A 18 0.41 -21.78 5.44
CA GLU A 18 -0.77 -20.93 5.36
C GLU A 18 -0.38 -19.44 5.39
N LEU A 19 0.48 -19.03 6.33
CA LEU A 19 0.97 -17.66 6.42
C LEU A 19 1.76 -17.26 5.17
N THR A 20 2.69 -18.10 4.73
CA THR A 20 3.47 -17.87 3.50
C THR A 20 2.57 -17.68 2.28
N ARG A 21 1.55 -18.52 2.12
CA ARG A 21 0.57 -18.38 1.05
C ARG A 21 -0.21 -17.06 1.16
N ALA A 22 -0.69 -16.75 2.35
CA ALA A 22 -1.45 -15.51 2.57
C ALA A 22 -0.60 -14.25 2.33
N ILE A 23 0.71 -14.26 2.64
CA ILE A 23 1.62 -13.17 2.31
C ILE A 23 1.83 -13.06 0.79
N ASN A 24 2.01 -14.18 0.08
CA ASN A 24 2.10 -14.18 -1.39
C ASN A 24 0.80 -13.69 -2.06
N ASP A 25 -0.37 -14.05 -1.52
CA ASP A 25 -1.66 -13.54 -1.99
C ASP A 25 -1.75 -12.00 -1.79
N HIS A 26 -1.25 -11.49 -0.67
CA HIS A 26 -1.21 -10.06 -0.41
C HIS A 26 -0.19 -9.34 -1.30
N LEU A 27 0.97 -9.94 -1.56
CA LEU A 27 1.97 -9.45 -2.50
C LEU A 27 1.37 -9.21 -3.90
N ALA A 28 0.43 -10.08 -4.34
CA ALA A 28 -0.30 -9.88 -5.57
C ALA A 28 -1.19 -8.60 -5.53
N ALA A 29 -1.80 -8.31 -4.38
CA ALA A 29 -2.61 -7.10 -4.20
C ALA A 29 -1.75 -5.83 -4.27
N GLU A 30 -0.55 -5.81 -3.67
CA GLU A 30 0.38 -4.68 -3.74
C GLU A 30 0.82 -4.37 -5.18
N PHE A 31 1.21 -5.40 -5.95
CA PHE A 31 1.56 -5.21 -7.35
C PHE A 31 0.37 -4.74 -8.19
N GLN A 32 -0.83 -5.26 -7.92
CA GLN A 32 -2.04 -4.82 -8.61
C GLN A 32 -2.39 -3.37 -8.26
N ALA A 33 -2.27 -2.97 -6.99
CA ALA A 33 -2.45 -1.59 -6.53
C ALA A 33 -1.45 -0.64 -7.21
N SER A 34 -0.16 -1.02 -7.26
CA SER A 34 0.87 -0.27 -7.97
C SER A 34 0.48 0.01 -9.43
N HIS A 35 0.03 -1.00 -10.18
CA HIS A 35 -0.39 -0.83 -11.57
C HIS A 35 -1.67 0.01 -11.69
N THR A 36 -2.60 -0.13 -10.76
CA THR A 36 -3.83 0.65 -10.72
C THR A 36 -3.52 2.14 -10.49
N TYR A 37 -2.65 2.46 -9.53
CA TYR A 37 -2.23 3.84 -9.28
C TYR A 37 -1.44 4.44 -10.44
N LEU A 38 -0.60 3.64 -11.13
CA LEU A 38 0.06 4.09 -12.35
C LEU A 38 -0.95 4.43 -13.45
N ALA A 39 -1.98 3.61 -13.65
CA ALA A 39 -3.03 3.89 -14.63
C ALA A 39 -3.83 5.16 -14.25
N MET A 40 -4.13 5.37 -12.97
CA MET A 40 -4.77 6.58 -12.46
C MET A 40 -3.89 7.82 -12.69
N SER A 41 -2.58 7.72 -12.48
CA SER A 41 -1.62 8.79 -12.76
C SER A 41 -1.66 9.19 -14.23
N ILE A 42 -1.64 8.22 -15.15
CA ILE A 42 -1.71 8.46 -16.60
C ILE A 42 -3.02 9.18 -16.97
N TRP A 43 -4.17 8.68 -16.48
CA TRP A 43 -5.48 9.27 -16.76
C TRP A 43 -5.61 10.72 -16.25
N LEU A 44 -5.05 11.02 -15.07
CA LEU A 44 -5.01 12.37 -14.52
C LEU A 44 -4.11 13.29 -15.34
N ARG A 45 -2.97 12.80 -15.83
CA ARG A 45 -2.06 13.55 -16.67
C ARG A 45 -2.70 13.90 -18.04
N GLU A 46 -3.47 12.99 -18.62
CA GLU A 46 -4.23 13.24 -19.85
C GLU A 46 -5.30 14.34 -19.70
N LYS A 47 -5.61 14.73 -18.45
CA LYS A 47 -6.53 15.80 -18.09
C LYS A 47 -5.85 17.08 -17.59
N ASP A 48 -4.54 17.18 -17.77
CA ASP A 48 -3.71 18.30 -17.32
C ASP A 48 -3.74 18.53 -15.78
N LEU A 49 -4.02 17.46 -15.00
CA LEU A 49 -4.02 17.47 -13.54
C LEU A 49 -2.68 16.93 -13.00
N ALA A 50 -1.62 17.75 -13.11
CA ALA A 50 -0.25 17.34 -12.88
C ALA A 50 0.03 17.00 -11.41
N GLY A 51 -0.60 17.70 -10.47
CA GLY A 51 -0.43 17.47 -9.03
C GLY A 51 -1.01 16.13 -8.60
N PHE A 52 -2.25 15.86 -8.95
CA PHE A 52 -2.87 14.55 -8.69
C PHE A 52 -2.16 13.41 -9.43
N SER A 53 -1.70 13.67 -10.68
CA SER A 53 -0.93 12.68 -11.43
C SER A 53 0.36 12.29 -10.72
N THR A 54 1.12 13.27 -10.22
CA THR A 54 2.35 13.02 -9.45
C THR A 54 2.05 12.24 -8.18
N TYR A 55 1.02 12.64 -7.43
CA TYR A 55 0.61 11.95 -6.22
C TYR A 55 0.27 10.47 -6.48
N MET A 56 -0.48 10.16 -7.55
CA MET A 56 -0.78 8.77 -7.90
C MET A 56 0.45 7.99 -8.37
N LEU A 57 1.42 8.65 -9.02
CA LEU A 57 2.69 8.01 -9.39
C LEU A 57 3.52 7.66 -8.16
N ASP A 58 3.56 8.56 -7.16
CA ASP A 58 4.24 8.31 -5.90
C ASP A 58 3.59 7.13 -5.16
N LYS A 59 2.26 7.08 -5.09
CA LYS A 59 1.51 5.92 -4.56
C LYS A 59 1.86 4.63 -5.27
N SER A 60 1.93 4.63 -6.61
CA SER A 60 2.37 3.47 -7.38
C SER A 60 3.76 2.97 -6.96
N ASN A 61 4.69 3.86 -6.66
CA ASN A 61 6.04 3.52 -6.20
C ASN A 61 6.04 3.03 -4.75
N GLU A 62 5.19 3.60 -3.89
CA GLU A 62 5.01 3.16 -2.49
C GLU A 62 4.56 1.70 -2.43
N GLU A 63 3.56 1.28 -3.23
CA GLU A 63 3.09 -0.11 -3.29
C GLU A 63 4.19 -1.09 -3.70
N ARG A 64 5.08 -0.68 -4.60
CA ARG A 64 6.26 -1.51 -4.95
C ARG A 64 7.23 -1.65 -3.77
N THR A 65 7.32 -0.63 -2.92
CA THR A 65 8.13 -0.68 -1.70
C THR A 65 7.48 -1.60 -0.66
N HIS A 66 6.15 -1.57 -0.55
CA HIS A 66 5.37 -2.50 0.29
C HIS A 66 5.61 -3.95 -0.15
N ALA A 67 5.44 -4.23 -1.45
CA ALA A 67 5.76 -5.54 -2.02
C ALA A 67 7.21 -5.98 -1.73
N SER A 68 8.18 -5.07 -1.89
CA SER A 68 9.59 -5.38 -1.63
C SER A 68 9.87 -5.73 -0.17
N ARG A 69 9.15 -5.10 0.79
CA ARG A 69 9.27 -5.42 2.22
C ARG A 69 8.74 -6.83 2.53
N MET A 70 7.61 -7.23 1.93
CA MET A 70 7.08 -8.58 2.09
C MET A 70 7.98 -9.64 1.46
N ILE A 71 8.54 -9.35 0.27
CA ILE A 71 9.53 -10.21 -0.40
C ILE A 71 10.75 -10.40 0.51
N ALA A 72 11.30 -9.32 1.08
CA ALA A 72 12.43 -9.41 1.99
C ALA A 72 12.11 -10.30 3.20
N TYR A 73 10.94 -10.12 3.82
CA TYR A 73 10.52 -10.98 4.93
C TYR A 73 10.45 -12.46 4.55
N LEU A 74 9.85 -12.80 3.40
CA LEU A 74 9.76 -14.18 2.94
C LEU A 74 11.14 -14.79 2.70
N VAL A 75 12.02 -14.06 2.00
CA VAL A 75 13.40 -14.50 1.72
C VAL A 75 14.20 -14.70 3.01
N ASP A 76 14.15 -13.73 3.93
CA ASP A 76 14.87 -13.78 5.21
C ASP A 76 14.33 -14.90 6.13
N SER A 77 13.07 -15.30 5.94
CA SER A 77 12.43 -16.41 6.66
C SER A 77 12.65 -17.78 5.97
N ASP A 78 13.45 -17.83 4.88
CA ASP A 78 13.65 -19.03 4.04
C ASP A 78 12.32 -19.58 3.51
N GLU A 79 11.36 -18.66 3.15
CA GLU A 79 10.08 -18.97 2.55
C GLU A 79 10.08 -18.69 1.04
N GLN A 80 9.20 -19.38 0.32
CA GLN A 80 9.10 -19.22 -1.13
C GLN A 80 8.35 -17.95 -1.49
N VAL A 81 8.95 -17.14 -2.36
CA VAL A 81 8.31 -15.99 -3.00
C VAL A 81 7.67 -16.44 -4.31
N GLU A 82 6.40 -16.12 -4.51
CA GLU A 82 5.66 -16.35 -5.74
C GLU A 82 5.29 -15.01 -6.36
N LEU A 83 5.97 -14.64 -7.47
CA LEU A 83 5.62 -13.41 -8.18
C LEU A 83 4.30 -13.59 -8.94
N PRO A 84 3.30 -12.72 -8.72
CA PRO A 84 1.98 -12.87 -9.32
C PRO A 84 1.95 -12.39 -10.77
N THR A 85 0.92 -12.84 -11.51
CA THR A 85 0.45 -12.12 -12.69
C THR A 85 -0.29 -10.87 -12.24
N VAL A 86 -0.03 -9.74 -12.90
CA VAL A 86 -0.73 -8.48 -12.68
C VAL A 86 -1.71 -8.26 -13.84
N GLU A 87 -2.97 -8.06 -13.49
CA GLU A 87 -4.02 -7.83 -14.48
C GLU A 87 -3.99 -6.38 -14.99
N ALA A 88 -4.45 -6.17 -16.23
CA ALA A 88 -4.54 -4.84 -16.79
C ALA A 88 -5.55 -3.99 -15.99
N PRO A 89 -5.14 -2.84 -15.42
CA PRO A 89 -6.03 -2.02 -14.61
C PRO A 89 -7.08 -1.29 -15.46
N GLU A 90 -8.10 -0.76 -14.80
CA GLU A 90 -9.05 0.18 -15.38
C GLU A 90 -8.32 1.36 -16.05
N ARG A 91 -8.91 1.88 -17.13
CA ARG A 91 -8.33 3.00 -17.90
C ARG A 91 -9.15 4.27 -17.83
N GLN A 92 -10.36 4.21 -17.31
CA GLN A 92 -11.30 5.32 -17.33
C GLN A 92 -12.03 5.40 -15.98
N TRP A 93 -12.17 6.61 -15.49
CA TRP A 93 -12.96 6.91 -14.30
C TRP A 93 -14.01 7.96 -14.63
N PRO A 94 -15.18 7.95 -13.98
CA PRO A 94 -16.27 8.87 -14.31
C PRO A 94 -15.94 10.33 -13.99
N SER A 95 -15.06 10.56 -13.01
CA SER A 95 -14.62 11.89 -12.57
C SER A 95 -13.37 11.75 -11.69
N VAL A 96 -12.70 12.86 -11.38
CA VAL A 96 -11.61 12.90 -10.39
C VAL A 96 -12.12 12.44 -9.02
N GLN A 97 -13.32 12.85 -8.60
CA GLN A 97 -13.94 12.38 -7.36
C GLN A 97 -14.12 10.86 -7.39
N GLY A 98 -14.65 10.30 -8.49
CA GLY A 98 -14.86 8.86 -8.62
C GLY A 98 -13.57 8.06 -8.62
N LEU A 99 -12.48 8.61 -9.18
CA LEU A 99 -11.15 8.03 -9.09
C LEU A 99 -10.68 7.94 -7.63
N PHE A 100 -10.76 9.04 -6.86
CA PHE A 100 -10.32 9.05 -5.47
C PHE A 100 -11.25 8.26 -4.53
N ASP A 101 -12.56 8.16 -4.84
CA ASP A 101 -13.44 7.24 -4.13
C ASP A 101 -13.00 5.78 -4.35
N ALA A 102 -12.55 5.42 -5.57
CA ALA A 102 -11.97 4.09 -5.85
C ALA A 102 -10.65 3.85 -5.10
N VAL A 103 -9.77 4.87 -5.00
CA VAL A 103 -8.56 4.82 -4.17
C VAL A 103 -8.92 4.49 -2.72
N TYR A 104 -9.88 5.21 -2.14
CA TYR A 104 -10.27 4.98 -0.74
C TYR A 104 -10.82 3.58 -0.50
N GLU A 105 -11.63 3.03 -1.43
CA GLU A 105 -12.11 1.65 -1.32
C GLU A 105 -10.99 0.61 -1.49
N LEU A 106 -10.00 0.90 -2.33
CA LEU A 106 -8.81 0.05 -2.49
C LEU A 106 -8.02 -0.03 -1.18
N GLU A 107 -7.71 1.12 -0.55
CA GLU A 107 -6.98 1.17 0.73
C GLU A 107 -7.71 0.42 1.85
N LYS A 108 -9.03 0.53 1.92
CA LYS A 108 -9.83 -0.26 2.87
C LYS A 108 -9.71 -1.77 2.63
N GLY A 109 -9.62 -2.18 1.37
CA GLY A 109 -9.38 -3.56 0.98
C GLY A 109 -8.00 -4.06 1.42
N VAL A 110 -6.97 -3.24 1.25
CA VAL A 110 -5.60 -3.52 1.71
C VAL A 110 -5.56 -3.63 3.23
N THR A 111 -6.17 -2.68 3.96
CA THR A 111 -6.29 -2.72 5.43
C THR A 111 -6.95 -4.03 5.91
N ALA A 112 -8.04 -4.43 5.27
CA ALA A 112 -8.72 -5.68 5.62
C ALA A 112 -7.83 -6.92 5.37
N SER A 113 -7.01 -6.88 4.31
CA SER A 113 -6.05 -7.94 4.01
C SER A 113 -4.92 -8.00 5.03
N ILE A 114 -4.32 -6.86 5.40
CA ILE A 114 -3.28 -6.76 6.43
C ILE A 114 -3.80 -7.28 7.79
N ASN A 115 -5.00 -6.87 8.21
CA ASN A 115 -5.60 -7.35 9.45
C ASN A 115 -5.81 -8.87 9.46
N ARG A 116 -6.14 -9.47 8.31
CA ARG A 116 -6.25 -10.92 8.17
C ARG A 116 -4.89 -11.61 8.30
N LEU A 117 -3.85 -11.08 7.65
CA LEU A 117 -2.48 -11.57 7.77
C LEU A 117 -2.00 -11.52 9.22
N TYR A 118 -2.28 -10.41 9.89
CA TYR A 118 -1.93 -10.21 11.29
C TYR A 118 -2.59 -11.27 12.19
N GLY A 119 -3.88 -11.52 11.98
CA GLY A 119 -4.61 -12.57 12.71
C GLY A 119 -4.04 -13.98 12.49
N ILE A 120 -3.61 -14.32 11.26
CA ILE A 120 -2.95 -15.60 10.97
C ILE A 120 -1.61 -15.68 11.72
N ALA A 121 -0.78 -14.63 11.65
CA ALA A 121 0.53 -14.58 12.30
C ALA A 121 0.41 -14.73 13.83
N GLU A 122 -0.57 -14.04 14.46
CA GLU A 122 -0.84 -14.17 15.90
C GLU A 122 -1.29 -15.59 16.30
N GLN A 123 -2.22 -16.18 15.54
CA GLN A 123 -2.71 -17.54 15.81
C GLN A 123 -1.59 -18.60 15.70
N GLN A 124 -0.61 -18.36 14.86
CA GLN A 124 0.54 -19.24 14.67
C GLN A 124 1.71 -18.93 15.62
N GLY A 125 1.63 -17.83 16.37
CA GLY A 125 2.70 -17.36 17.25
C GLY A 125 3.95 -16.87 16.51
N GLU A 126 3.80 -16.46 15.24
CA GLU A 126 4.89 -16.00 14.36
C GLU A 126 5.24 -14.54 14.65
N ARG A 127 6.08 -14.34 15.68
CA ARG A 127 6.45 -13.00 16.15
C ARG A 127 7.20 -12.16 15.14
N SER A 128 7.99 -12.79 14.27
CA SER A 128 8.69 -12.07 13.19
C SER A 128 7.74 -11.51 12.16
N ALA A 129 6.68 -12.26 11.84
CA ALA A 129 5.61 -11.79 10.97
C ALA A 129 4.82 -10.65 11.62
N THR A 130 4.41 -10.80 12.88
CA THR A 130 3.69 -9.71 13.58
C THR A 130 4.52 -8.43 13.64
N ALA A 131 5.82 -8.52 13.91
CA ALA A 131 6.73 -7.36 13.92
C ALA A 131 6.86 -6.70 12.54
N MET A 132 6.86 -7.48 11.46
CA MET A 132 6.83 -6.95 10.10
C MET A 132 5.47 -6.29 9.80
N LEU A 133 4.37 -6.92 10.19
CA LEU A 133 3.00 -6.44 9.96
C LEU A 133 2.62 -5.22 10.81
N ASP A 134 3.24 -4.98 11.97
CA ASP A 134 3.05 -3.77 12.77
C ASP A 134 3.30 -2.49 11.95
N TRP A 135 4.33 -2.53 11.10
CA TRP A 135 4.62 -1.42 10.20
C TRP A 135 3.48 -1.20 9.20
N PHE A 136 2.95 -2.26 8.58
CA PHE A 136 1.84 -2.16 7.63
C PHE A 136 0.54 -1.68 8.28
N VAL A 137 0.27 -2.09 9.52
CA VAL A 137 -0.89 -1.60 10.28
C VAL A 137 -0.80 -0.08 10.48
N ALA A 138 0.38 0.42 10.83
CA ALA A 138 0.60 1.86 11.01
C ALA A 138 0.47 2.62 9.68
N GLU A 139 1.02 2.06 8.59
CA GLU A 139 0.95 2.64 7.25
C GLU A 139 -0.49 2.71 6.76
N GLN A 140 -1.26 1.62 6.86
CA GLN A 140 -2.66 1.60 6.42
C GLN A 140 -3.56 2.60 7.16
N LEU A 141 -3.28 2.87 8.44
CA LEU A 141 -3.98 3.92 9.16
C LEU A 141 -3.77 5.30 8.50
N GLN A 142 -2.55 5.57 8.04
CA GLN A 142 -2.22 6.82 7.36
C GLN A 142 -2.80 6.84 5.94
N GLU A 143 -2.68 5.75 5.17
CA GLU A 143 -3.20 5.64 3.81
C GLU A 143 -4.71 5.90 3.74
N GLU A 144 -5.49 5.25 4.60
CA GLU A 144 -6.92 5.52 4.68
C GLU A 144 -7.23 6.95 5.12
N ALA A 145 -6.44 7.53 6.01
CA ALA A 145 -6.64 8.91 6.45
C ALA A 145 -6.38 9.90 5.32
N GLU A 146 -5.33 9.70 4.52
CA GLU A 146 -4.99 10.50 3.35
C GLU A 146 -6.07 10.39 2.27
N ALA A 147 -6.42 9.18 1.87
CA ALA A 147 -7.45 8.94 0.85
C ALA A 147 -8.80 9.55 1.25
N ARG A 148 -9.23 9.35 2.50
CA ARG A 148 -10.45 9.96 3.05
C ARG A 148 -10.39 11.48 3.07
N PHE A 149 -9.24 12.06 3.38
CA PHE A 149 -9.04 13.51 3.36
C PHE A 149 -9.22 14.06 1.94
N VAL A 150 -8.57 13.46 0.95
CA VAL A 150 -8.68 13.86 -0.47
C VAL A 150 -10.12 13.77 -0.97
N CYS A 151 -10.81 12.67 -0.69
CA CYS A 151 -12.22 12.49 -1.04
C CYS A 151 -13.10 13.63 -0.46
N LYS A 152 -12.87 14.02 0.80
CA LYS A 152 -13.61 15.12 1.44
C LYS A 152 -13.32 16.46 0.77
N ARG A 153 -12.06 16.73 0.42
CA ARG A 153 -11.67 17.99 -0.26
C ARG A 153 -12.29 18.08 -1.65
N LEU A 154 -12.27 17.00 -2.41
CA LEU A 154 -12.90 16.94 -3.73
C LEU A 154 -14.43 17.13 -3.65
N ARG A 155 -15.10 16.52 -2.65
CA ARG A 155 -16.55 16.76 -2.41
C ARG A 155 -16.85 18.21 -2.08
N LEU A 156 -15.98 18.90 -1.34
CA LEU A 156 -16.13 20.34 -1.05
C LEU A 156 -15.90 21.19 -2.30
N ALA A 157 -14.99 20.79 -3.19
CA ALA A 157 -14.77 21.46 -4.47
C ALA A 157 -15.98 21.31 -5.40
N GLY A 158 -16.68 20.17 -5.35
CA GLY A 158 -17.82 19.87 -6.22
C GLY A 158 -17.46 20.05 -7.70
N ASP A 159 -18.36 20.65 -8.48
CA ASP A 159 -18.17 20.92 -9.92
C ASP A 159 -17.37 22.22 -10.19
N ASN A 160 -16.76 22.82 -9.19
CA ASN A 160 -16.00 24.06 -9.35
C ASN A 160 -14.58 23.75 -9.86
N SER A 161 -14.35 23.97 -11.16
CA SER A 161 -13.06 23.75 -11.82
C SER A 161 -11.92 24.56 -11.21
N ALA A 162 -12.15 25.79 -10.74
CA ALA A 162 -11.11 26.59 -10.09
C ALA A 162 -10.69 25.99 -8.73
N ALA A 163 -11.65 25.47 -7.96
CA ALA A 163 -11.35 24.77 -6.70
C ALA A 163 -10.59 23.46 -6.96
N LEU A 164 -10.94 22.73 -8.02
CA LEU A 164 -10.23 21.52 -8.43
C LEU A 164 -8.78 21.82 -8.81
N LEU A 165 -8.55 22.85 -9.66
CA LEU A 165 -7.20 23.26 -10.07
C LEU A 165 -6.37 23.76 -8.89
N LEU A 166 -6.98 24.48 -7.94
CA LEU A 166 -6.29 24.92 -6.72
C LEU A 166 -5.85 23.71 -5.88
N LEU A 167 -6.71 22.70 -5.77
CA LEU A 167 -6.37 21.48 -5.03
C LEU A 167 -5.25 20.71 -5.75
N ASP A 168 -5.32 20.58 -7.07
CA ASP A 168 -4.26 19.98 -7.87
C ASP A 168 -2.91 20.69 -7.67
N GLN A 169 -2.91 22.03 -7.68
CA GLN A 169 -1.72 22.83 -7.41
C GLN A 169 -1.14 22.56 -6.01
N GLN A 170 -1.97 22.40 -4.99
CA GLN A 170 -1.53 22.05 -3.64
C GLN A 170 -0.83 20.68 -3.59
N PHE A 171 -1.30 19.71 -4.38
CA PHE A 171 -0.62 18.42 -4.53
C PHE A 171 0.72 18.57 -5.23
N LEU A 172 0.81 19.36 -6.29
CA LEU A 172 2.06 19.63 -7.00
C LEU A 172 3.10 20.30 -6.10
N GLU A 173 2.67 21.18 -5.20
CA GLU A 173 3.53 21.87 -4.22
C GLU A 173 3.86 21.02 -2.98
N GLY A 174 3.28 19.85 -2.83
CA GLY A 174 3.45 18.97 -1.67
C GLY A 174 2.79 19.49 -0.39
N THR A 175 1.88 20.49 -0.49
CA THR A 175 1.24 21.13 0.66
C THR A 175 -0.12 20.52 1.02
N ALA A 176 -0.75 19.78 0.09
CA ALA A 176 -2.11 19.26 0.23
C ALA A 176 -2.33 18.40 1.48
N LEU A 177 -1.36 17.56 1.82
CA LEU A 177 -1.43 16.56 2.90
C LEU A 177 -0.67 16.95 4.17
N SER A 178 -0.14 18.18 4.25
CA SER A 178 0.68 18.62 5.38
C SER A 178 -0.02 18.46 6.75
N HIS A 179 -1.35 18.62 6.79
CA HIS A 179 -2.14 18.47 8.01
C HIS A 179 -2.42 17.01 8.39
N VAL A 180 -2.37 16.09 7.45
CA VAL A 180 -2.58 14.66 7.70
C VAL A 180 -1.27 14.03 8.16
N LYS A 181 -0.17 14.32 7.48
CA LYS A 181 1.18 13.78 7.80
C LYS A 181 1.76 14.33 9.11
N GLY A 182 1.37 15.53 9.54
CA GLY A 182 1.84 16.14 10.78
C GLY A 182 1.20 15.61 12.07
N GLY A 183 0.12 14.84 12.00
CA GLY A 183 -0.62 14.37 13.16
C GLY A 183 0.06 13.25 13.96
N LEU A 184 1.03 12.54 13.40
CA LEU A 184 1.71 11.41 14.01
C LEU A 184 3.22 11.64 14.26
N SER A 185 3.81 12.71 13.71
CA SER A 185 5.20 13.09 13.93
C SER A 185 5.35 14.12 15.04
N GLY A 186 4.89 13.79 16.25
CA GLY A 186 5.22 14.49 17.47
C GLY A 186 6.66 14.20 17.90
N THR A 187 7.66 14.54 17.08
CA THR A 187 9.05 14.54 17.53
C THR A 187 9.27 15.77 18.39
N GLY A 188 9.29 15.54 19.70
CA GLY A 188 9.83 16.51 20.64
C GLY A 188 11.23 16.94 20.19
N SER A 189 11.35 18.17 19.73
CA SER A 189 12.61 18.87 19.63
C SER A 189 13.13 19.04 21.06
N ALA A 190 13.96 18.12 21.51
CA ALA A 190 14.74 18.32 22.73
C ALA A 190 15.78 19.39 22.42
N ASN A 191 15.49 20.59 22.91
CA ASN A 191 16.42 21.71 23.00
C ASN A 191 17.65 21.25 23.79
N GLN A 192 18.82 21.21 23.13
CA GLN A 192 20.11 21.17 23.85
C GLN A 192 20.58 22.60 23.99
N ALA A 193 20.50 23.08 25.22
CA ALA A 193 21.26 24.19 25.73
C ALA A 193 22.59 23.66 26.31
#